data_d26763aec48d1a7e0aec63e4a6777e25
#
_entry.id   d26763aec48d1a7e0aec63e4a6777e25
#
_cell.length_a   1.000
_cell.length_b   1.000
_cell.length_c   1.000
_cell.angle_alpha   90.00
_cell.angle_beta   90.00
_cell.angle_gamma   90.00
#
_symmetry.space_group_name_H-M   'P 1'
#
loop_
_entity.id
_entity.type
_entity.pdbx_description
1 polymer ?
#
loop_
_entity_poly.entity_id
_entity_poly.type
_entity_poly.pdbx_seq_one_letter_code
_entity_poly.pdbx_strand_id
1 'polypeptide(L)'
;MPQEIEKSPLALHGGEKSIQHPLPPMFPGGLKIGSEEEAAVLDVIRNQRLFRYYGPNPGPSKVEELEKAFAAFMGTKYAMAVTSGTAALICSLIGLGVGPGDEVIVPAFTWIASASAVVAVGAVPVVAEVDESLTLDPAAIEAQITPYTKVIMPVHMRGGPARMDAILEVARKHNLKVIEDTAQADGASYKGRRLGTWGDAGAFSLQFNKIITSGEGGMVITNDDEVYKRVQMYQDVVGGMRNHIPAAEILPGVNYRMPELLGAVALAQLKKLDGLLATMRRNKGMIKESILSVAARKGFTFRTMNDPAGDAAIALILIAPDAATAHRFGEALEAEGGDAWILYSPEAVDYHVYAHWTPIMGQRAWSEKGGPWRNHPRQVTYTTDMCQRSLDLLSRAINIDISPDLTSQNLEELADALNKVIDAI
;
A
#
# COMPACT_ATOMS: atom_id res chain seq x y z
N MET A 1 6.47 30.42 44.04
CA MET A 1 6.91 29.12 43.52
C MET A 1 5.85 28.66 42.55
N PRO A 2 6.15 28.34 41.30
CA PRO A 2 5.18 27.72 40.41
C PRO A 2 4.79 26.38 41.04
N GLN A 3 3.50 26.11 41.21
CA GLN A 3 3.02 24.78 41.54
C GLN A 3 3.46 23.83 40.42
N GLU A 4 4.30 22.83 40.72
CA GLU A 4 4.47 21.68 39.87
C GLU A 4 3.07 21.07 39.72
N ILE A 5 2.53 21.12 38.52
CA ILE A 5 1.31 20.38 38.15
C ILE A 5 1.72 18.91 38.30
N GLU A 6 1.19 18.25 39.32
CA GLU A 6 1.40 16.83 39.55
C GLU A 6 0.91 16.08 38.30
N LYS A 7 1.84 15.50 37.54
CA LYS A 7 1.52 14.80 36.29
C LYS A 7 0.66 13.60 36.64
N SER A 8 -0.49 13.46 35.97
CA SER A 8 -1.34 12.29 36.13
C SER A 8 -0.53 11.03 35.78
N PRO A 9 -0.51 10.00 36.66
CA PRO A 9 0.21 8.77 36.38
C PRO A 9 -0.39 8.05 35.15
N LEU A 10 0.46 7.27 34.43
CA LEU A 10 -0.03 6.43 33.34
C LEU A 10 -1.12 5.47 33.84
N ALA A 11 -2.10 5.17 32.98
CA ALA A 11 -3.13 4.18 33.25
C ALA A 11 -2.51 2.80 33.57
N LEU A 12 -1.38 2.46 32.94
CA LEU A 12 -0.58 1.27 33.25
C LEU A 12 -0.13 1.21 34.73
N HIS A 13 -0.04 2.36 35.43
CA HIS A 13 0.36 2.49 36.83
C HIS A 13 -0.81 2.93 37.73
N GLY A 14 -2.07 2.72 37.31
CA GLY A 14 -3.28 3.00 38.09
C GLY A 14 -3.84 4.42 37.92
N GLY A 15 -3.33 5.19 36.97
CA GLY A 15 -3.94 6.47 36.57
C GLY A 15 -5.22 6.29 35.75
N GLU A 16 -5.94 7.39 35.51
CA GLU A 16 -7.09 7.39 34.62
C GLU A 16 -6.65 7.31 33.16
N LYS A 17 -7.40 6.58 32.34
CA LYS A 17 -7.18 6.53 30.89
C LYS A 17 -7.45 7.89 30.26
N SER A 18 -6.60 8.29 29.33
CA SER A 18 -6.82 9.51 28.55
C SER A 18 -7.90 9.33 27.48
N ILE A 19 -7.99 8.14 26.88
CA ILE A 19 -8.99 7.85 25.85
C ILE A 19 -10.20 7.18 26.51
N GLN A 20 -11.28 7.93 26.62
CA GLN A 20 -12.54 7.51 27.24
C GLN A 20 -13.58 7.04 26.20
N HIS A 21 -13.42 7.46 24.95
CA HIS A 21 -14.33 7.14 23.85
C HIS A 21 -13.64 6.25 22.85
N PRO A 22 -14.29 5.15 22.37
CA PRO A 22 -13.70 4.26 21.39
C PRO A 22 -13.22 5.02 20.15
N LEU A 23 -11.99 4.76 19.73
CA LEU A 23 -11.45 5.29 18.47
C LEU A 23 -12.11 4.54 17.30
N PRO A 24 -12.48 5.23 16.21
CA PRO A 24 -13.01 4.57 15.02
C PRO A 24 -11.91 3.74 14.36
N PRO A 25 -12.24 2.56 13.79
CA PRO A 25 -11.26 1.71 13.11
C PRO A 25 -10.74 2.37 11.84
N MET A 26 -9.57 1.90 11.38
CA MET A 26 -8.92 2.38 10.18
C MET A 26 -9.39 1.60 8.93
N PHE A 27 -10.62 1.86 8.50
CA PHE A 27 -11.21 1.31 7.27
C PHE A 27 -11.85 2.43 6.44
N PRO A 28 -11.05 3.38 5.86
CA PRO A 28 -11.58 4.64 5.35
C PRO A 28 -12.71 4.45 4.33
N GLY A 29 -12.51 3.62 3.32
CA GLY A 29 -13.53 3.30 2.33
C GLY A 29 -14.66 2.48 2.91
N GLY A 30 -14.35 1.47 3.74
CA GLY A 30 -15.32 0.57 4.35
C GLY A 30 -16.32 1.28 5.26
N LEU A 31 -15.88 2.33 5.97
CA LEU A 31 -16.74 3.16 6.82
C LEU A 31 -17.63 4.13 6.02
N LYS A 32 -17.37 4.30 4.73
CA LYS A 32 -18.08 5.25 3.86
C LYS A 32 -18.96 4.57 2.81
N ILE A 33 -19.33 3.30 3.03
CA ILE A 33 -20.36 2.61 2.25
C ILE A 33 -21.72 3.20 2.64
N GLY A 34 -22.50 3.65 1.66
CA GLY A 34 -23.78 4.32 1.91
C GLY A 34 -24.75 4.22 0.73
N SER A 35 -25.64 5.20 0.65
CA SER A 35 -26.72 5.23 -0.35
C SER A 35 -26.22 5.28 -1.80
N GLU A 36 -25.05 5.85 -2.06
CA GLU A 36 -24.48 5.92 -3.40
C GLU A 36 -24.05 4.54 -3.88
N GLU A 37 -23.39 3.76 -3.02
CA GLU A 37 -22.99 2.38 -3.32
C GLU A 37 -24.22 1.47 -3.44
N GLU A 38 -25.21 1.62 -2.52
CA GLU A 38 -26.46 0.89 -2.58
C GLU A 38 -27.19 1.13 -3.92
N ALA A 39 -27.35 2.39 -4.30
CA ALA A 39 -28.02 2.75 -5.56
C ALA A 39 -27.26 2.20 -6.79
N ALA A 40 -25.93 2.27 -6.77
CA ALA A 40 -25.09 1.78 -7.86
C ALA A 40 -25.19 0.24 -8.02
N VAL A 41 -25.21 -0.51 -6.91
CA VAL A 41 -25.39 -1.97 -6.92
C VAL A 41 -26.79 -2.36 -7.37
N LEU A 42 -27.83 -1.68 -6.86
CA LEU A 42 -29.20 -1.93 -7.28
C LEU A 42 -29.41 -1.66 -8.78
N ASP A 43 -28.76 -0.66 -9.34
CA ASP A 43 -28.79 -0.39 -10.78
C ASP A 43 -28.25 -1.59 -11.59
N VAL A 44 -27.11 -2.15 -11.18
CA VAL A 44 -26.53 -3.36 -11.81
C VAL A 44 -27.49 -4.56 -11.75
N ILE A 45 -28.11 -4.78 -10.56
CA ILE A 45 -29.05 -5.91 -10.37
C ILE A 45 -30.32 -5.73 -11.22
N ARG A 46 -30.91 -4.53 -11.22
CA ARG A 46 -32.14 -4.22 -12.00
C ARG A 46 -31.94 -4.34 -13.50
N ASN A 47 -30.76 -3.91 -13.96
CA ASN A 47 -30.38 -4.02 -15.36
C ASN A 47 -29.91 -5.42 -15.77
N GLN A 48 -29.73 -6.33 -14.77
CA GLN A 48 -29.29 -7.71 -15.00
C GLN A 48 -27.92 -7.81 -15.71
N ARG A 49 -27.11 -6.76 -15.68
CA ARG A 49 -25.79 -6.70 -16.30
C ARG A 49 -24.71 -6.98 -15.27
N LEU A 50 -24.48 -8.27 -14.97
CA LEU A 50 -23.48 -8.72 -13.98
C LEU A 50 -22.09 -8.92 -14.58
N PHE A 51 -22.02 -8.98 -15.91
CA PHE A 51 -20.79 -9.25 -16.63
C PHE A 51 -20.38 -8.03 -17.47
N ARG A 52 -19.11 -7.63 -17.39
CA ARG A 52 -18.55 -6.42 -18.00
C ARG A 52 -18.90 -6.25 -19.48
N TYR A 53 -18.80 -7.32 -20.27
CA TYR A 53 -18.83 -7.21 -21.74
C TYR A 53 -20.24 -7.31 -22.35
N TYR A 54 -21.16 -7.99 -21.69
CA TYR A 54 -22.54 -8.12 -22.17
C TYR A 54 -23.54 -8.48 -21.07
N GLY A 55 -24.80 -8.28 -21.34
CA GLY A 55 -25.92 -8.64 -20.48
C GLY A 55 -27.21 -8.68 -21.29
N PRO A 56 -28.34 -9.11 -20.70
CA PRO A 56 -29.63 -9.20 -21.39
C PRO A 56 -30.20 -7.82 -21.78
N ASN A 57 -29.87 -6.80 -21.03
CA ASN A 57 -30.29 -5.43 -21.25
C ASN A 57 -29.12 -4.56 -21.74
N PRO A 58 -29.38 -3.63 -22.69
CA PRO A 58 -28.37 -2.67 -23.10
C PRO A 58 -28.08 -1.67 -21.96
N GLY A 59 -26.87 -1.17 -21.89
CA GLY A 59 -26.45 -0.18 -20.90
C GLY A 59 -24.93 -0.13 -20.77
N PRO A 60 -24.40 0.91 -20.14
CA PRO A 60 -22.96 1.01 -19.89
C PRO A 60 -22.51 -0.02 -18.85
N SER A 61 -21.27 -0.46 -18.98
CA SER A 61 -20.61 -1.27 -17.95
C SER A 61 -20.11 -0.36 -16.82
N LYS A 62 -20.42 -0.71 -15.56
CA LYS A 62 -19.90 0.01 -14.39
C LYS A 62 -18.39 -0.13 -14.24
N VAL A 63 -17.85 -1.29 -14.64
CA VAL A 63 -16.40 -1.50 -14.69
C VAL A 63 -15.75 -0.61 -15.73
N GLU A 64 -16.34 -0.48 -16.93
CA GLU A 64 -15.83 0.42 -17.97
C GLU A 64 -15.93 1.90 -17.55
N GLU A 65 -17.04 2.29 -16.90
CA GLU A 65 -17.20 3.63 -16.34
C GLU A 65 -16.12 3.89 -15.25
N LEU A 66 -15.86 2.92 -14.36
CA LEU A 66 -14.81 2.99 -13.35
C LEU A 66 -13.43 3.18 -14.00
N GLU A 67 -13.09 2.38 -15.01
CA GLU A 67 -11.79 2.48 -15.70
C GLU A 67 -11.58 3.86 -16.32
N LYS A 68 -12.60 4.39 -17.03
CA LYS A 68 -12.54 5.74 -17.60
C LYS A 68 -12.40 6.82 -16.53
N ALA A 69 -13.20 6.71 -15.46
CA ALA A 69 -13.14 7.67 -14.36
C ALA A 69 -11.82 7.61 -13.61
N PHE A 70 -11.28 6.40 -13.37
CA PHE A 70 -10.00 6.21 -12.68
C PHE A 70 -8.84 6.72 -13.54
N ALA A 71 -8.80 6.42 -14.83
CA ALA A 71 -7.79 6.95 -15.76
C ALA A 71 -7.81 8.49 -15.79
N ALA A 72 -9.00 9.09 -15.86
CA ALA A 72 -9.17 10.55 -15.84
C ALA A 72 -8.73 11.16 -14.51
N PHE A 73 -9.09 10.54 -13.36
CA PHE A 73 -8.69 10.96 -12.02
C PHE A 73 -7.17 10.92 -11.84
N MET A 74 -6.53 9.87 -12.36
CA MET A 74 -5.09 9.67 -12.28
C MET A 74 -4.30 10.48 -13.31
N GLY A 75 -4.95 10.94 -14.38
CA GLY A 75 -4.29 11.62 -15.50
C GLY A 75 -3.45 10.67 -16.36
N THR A 76 -3.92 9.43 -16.53
CA THR A 76 -3.27 8.40 -17.37
C THR A 76 -4.13 8.04 -18.59
N LYS A 77 -3.48 7.47 -19.61
CA LYS A 77 -4.16 7.05 -20.83
C LYS A 77 -5.08 5.86 -20.59
N TYR A 78 -4.64 4.92 -19.74
CA TYR A 78 -5.34 3.67 -19.51
C TYR A 78 -5.47 3.34 -18.02
N ALA A 79 -6.62 2.74 -17.70
CA ALA A 79 -6.84 2.00 -16.45
C ALA A 79 -7.53 0.68 -16.77
N MET A 80 -7.22 -0.38 -16.05
CA MET A 80 -7.81 -1.70 -16.14
C MET A 80 -8.22 -2.16 -14.75
N ALA A 81 -9.49 -2.46 -14.57
CA ALA A 81 -10.03 -3.01 -13.33
C ALA A 81 -9.82 -4.53 -13.28
N VAL A 82 -9.31 -5.00 -12.14
CA VAL A 82 -9.01 -6.41 -11.87
C VAL A 82 -9.56 -6.84 -10.51
N THR A 83 -9.48 -8.14 -10.19
CA THR A 83 -10.13 -8.74 -9.01
C THR A 83 -9.45 -8.43 -7.68
N SER A 84 -8.20 -7.96 -7.66
CA SER A 84 -7.47 -7.65 -6.42
C SER A 84 -6.23 -6.80 -6.70
N GLY A 85 -5.64 -6.20 -5.65
CA GLY A 85 -4.34 -5.55 -5.75
C GLY A 85 -3.22 -6.52 -6.19
N THR A 86 -3.25 -7.77 -5.72
CA THR A 86 -2.31 -8.81 -6.17
C THR A 86 -2.46 -9.10 -7.65
N ALA A 87 -3.70 -9.19 -8.16
CA ALA A 87 -3.95 -9.33 -9.59
C ALA A 87 -3.45 -8.11 -10.38
N ALA A 88 -3.55 -6.90 -9.82
CA ALA A 88 -3.02 -5.68 -10.43
C ALA A 88 -1.49 -5.73 -10.56
N LEU A 89 -0.78 -6.18 -9.51
CA LEU A 89 0.68 -6.36 -9.53
C LEU A 89 1.09 -7.44 -10.57
N ILE A 90 0.42 -8.59 -10.57
CA ILE A 90 0.67 -9.67 -11.54
C ILE A 90 0.44 -9.17 -12.97
N CYS A 91 -0.68 -8.50 -13.25
CA CYS A 91 -0.97 -7.94 -14.56
C CYS A 91 0.06 -6.89 -14.99
N SER A 92 0.53 -6.03 -14.07
CA SER A 92 1.57 -5.04 -14.36
C SER A 92 2.91 -5.70 -14.72
N LEU A 93 3.31 -6.73 -13.96
CA LEU A 93 4.53 -7.51 -14.25
C LEU A 93 4.45 -8.19 -15.63
N ILE A 94 3.34 -8.86 -15.94
CA ILE A 94 3.10 -9.47 -17.26
C ILE A 94 3.05 -8.40 -18.36
N GLY A 95 2.44 -7.24 -18.08
CA GLY A 95 2.41 -6.10 -19.00
C GLY A 95 3.82 -5.67 -19.41
N LEU A 96 4.75 -5.62 -18.47
CA LEU A 96 6.16 -5.31 -18.70
C LEU A 96 7.01 -6.50 -19.18
N GLY A 97 6.37 -7.65 -19.43
CA GLY A 97 7.03 -8.83 -19.94
C GLY A 97 7.94 -9.54 -18.93
N VAL A 98 7.68 -9.38 -17.62
CA VAL A 98 8.41 -10.08 -16.56
C VAL A 98 8.00 -11.56 -16.52
N GLY A 99 8.98 -12.45 -16.36
CA GLY A 99 8.74 -13.88 -16.30
C GLY A 99 9.94 -14.69 -15.79
N PRO A 100 9.99 -15.99 -16.08
CA PRO A 100 11.07 -16.86 -15.63
C PRO A 100 12.46 -16.36 -16.03
N GLY A 101 13.37 -16.32 -15.05
CA GLY A 101 14.73 -15.83 -15.21
C GLY A 101 14.93 -14.34 -14.96
N ASP A 102 13.85 -13.58 -14.79
CA ASP A 102 13.90 -12.16 -14.41
C ASP A 102 13.94 -11.98 -12.90
N GLU A 103 14.51 -10.87 -12.44
CA GLU A 103 14.47 -10.40 -11.05
C GLU A 103 13.71 -9.09 -10.94
N VAL A 104 13.01 -8.95 -9.81
CA VAL A 104 12.27 -7.71 -9.45
C VAL A 104 12.73 -7.25 -8.07
N ILE A 105 13.23 -6.02 -7.98
CA ILE A 105 13.62 -5.42 -6.70
C ILE A 105 12.37 -4.92 -5.97
N VAL A 106 12.19 -5.40 -4.72
CA VAL A 106 11.08 -5.03 -3.82
C VAL A 106 11.63 -4.51 -2.48
N PRO A 107 10.94 -3.61 -1.76
CA PRO A 107 11.40 -3.12 -0.48
C PRO A 107 11.30 -4.20 0.63
N ALA A 108 12.16 -4.10 1.63
CA ALA A 108 12.14 -4.92 2.84
C ALA A 108 10.88 -4.72 3.71
N PHE A 109 10.18 -3.59 3.51
CA PHE A 109 8.93 -3.25 4.17
C PHE A 109 7.83 -3.02 3.12
N THR A 110 7.03 -4.03 2.92
CA THR A 110 5.82 -4.04 2.09
C THR A 110 4.96 -5.25 2.44
N TRP A 111 3.67 -5.21 2.13
CA TRP A 111 2.84 -6.40 2.21
C TRP A 111 3.38 -7.50 1.29
N ILE A 112 3.42 -8.74 1.80
CA ILE A 112 4.00 -9.90 1.09
C ILE A 112 3.50 -10.06 -0.37
N ALA A 113 2.33 -9.51 -0.71
CA ALA A 113 1.77 -9.61 -2.06
C ALA A 113 2.70 -9.02 -3.14
N SER A 114 3.51 -7.98 -2.82
CA SER A 114 4.50 -7.43 -3.77
C SER A 114 5.50 -8.52 -4.19
N ALA A 115 6.07 -9.27 -3.25
CA ALA A 115 7.00 -10.37 -3.54
C ALA A 115 6.27 -11.61 -4.11
N SER A 116 5.07 -11.92 -3.60
CA SER A 116 4.27 -13.07 -4.08
C SER A 116 3.83 -12.90 -5.54
N ALA A 117 3.51 -11.68 -5.97
CA ALA A 117 3.18 -11.40 -7.37
C ALA A 117 4.38 -11.66 -8.30
N VAL A 118 5.59 -11.34 -7.85
CA VAL A 118 6.84 -11.65 -8.59
C VAL A 118 7.01 -13.16 -8.75
N VAL A 119 6.82 -13.91 -7.65
CA VAL A 119 6.89 -15.39 -7.70
C VAL A 119 5.80 -15.98 -8.59
N ALA A 120 4.59 -15.42 -8.57
CA ALA A 120 3.47 -15.88 -9.37
C ALA A 120 3.69 -15.77 -10.89
N VAL A 121 4.48 -14.78 -11.34
CA VAL A 121 4.86 -14.66 -12.76
C VAL A 121 6.12 -15.48 -13.11
N GLY A 122 6.68 -16.24 -12.17
CA GLY A 122 7.88 -17.05 -12.37
C GLY A 122 9.20 -16.27 -12.27
N ALA A 123 9.17 -15.04 -11.78
CA ALA A 123 10.35 -14.21 -11.52
C ALA A 123 10.79 -14.31 -10.06
N VAL A 124 11.99 -13.81 -9.75
CA VAL A 124 12.58 -13.87 -8.42
C VAL A 124 12.54 -12.49 -7.75
N PRO A 125 11.93 -12.34 -6.56
CA PRO A 125 11.99 -11.09 -5.80
C PRO A 125 13.38 -10.90 -5.19
N VAL A 126 13.95 -9.71 -5.33
CA VAL A 126 15.21 -9.27 -4.71
C VAL A 126 14.86 -8.19 -3.69
N VAL A 127 15.15 -8.45 -2.43
CA VAL A 127 14.77 -7.54 -1.35
C VAL A 127 15.84 -6.47 -1.15
N ALA A 128 15.43 -5.21 -1.05
CA ALA A 128 16.32 -4.08 -0.80
C ALA A 128 15.87 -3.28 0.43
N GLU A 129 16.84 -2.63 1.07
CA GLU A 129 16.63 -1.79 2.26
C GLU A 129 15.63 -0.67 2.03
N VAL A 130 14.95 -0.26 3.09
CA VAL A 130 14.22 1.00 3.16
C VAL A 130 15.05 2.06 3.89
N ASP A 131 14.74 3.34 3.63
CA ASP A 131 15.33 4.47 4.34
C ASP A 131 14.39 5.01 5.44
N GLU A 132 14.71 6.16 6.04
CA GLU A 132 13.94 6.81 7.10
C GLU A 132 12.53 7.24 6.66
N SER A 133 12.24 7.16 5.37
CA SER A 133 10.88 7.33 4.83
C SER A 133 10.04 6.04 4.92
N LEU A 134 10.64 4.92 5.35
CA LEU A 134 10.05 3.58 5.34
C LEU A 134 9.57 3.16 3.94
N THR A 135 10.19 3.72 2.89
CA THR A 135 10.02 3.33 1.50
C THR A 135 11.35 2.87 0.93
N LEU A 136 11.33 2.26 -0.25
CA LEU A 136 12.52 1.73 -0.91
C LEU A 136 13.64 2.80 -1.01
N ASP A 137 14.81 2.49 -0.47
CA ASP A 137 15.98 3.37 -0.50
C ASP A 137 16.63 3.36 -1.89
N PRO A 138 16.65 4.49 -2.62
CA PRO A 138 17.27 4.55 -3.94
C PRO A 138 18.76 4.14 -3.97
N ALA A 139 19.51 4.39 -2.87
CA ALA A 139 20.89 3.98 -2.76
C ALA A 139 21.04 2.45 -2.62
N ALA A 140 20.10 1.81 -1.94
CA ALA A 140 20.10 0.35 -1.79
C ALA A 140 19.70 -0.37 -3.08
N ILE A 141 18.95 0.26 -3.97
CA ILE A 141 18.56 -0.34 -5.26
C ILE A 141 19.78 -0.70 -6.07
N GLU A 142 20.75 0.21 -6.24
CA GLU A 142 21.93 -0.03 -7.08
C GLU A 142 22.76 -1.23 -6.61
N ALA A 143 22.85 -1.46 -5.30
CA ALA A 143 23.57 -2.59 -4.73
C ALA A 143 22.91 -3.95 -5.02
N GLN A 144 21.61 -3.94 -5.37
CA GLN A 144 20.83 -5.15 -5.65
C GLN A 144 20.67 -5.44 -7.15
N ILE A 145 21.11 -4.52 -8.03
CA ILE A 145 21.00 -4.71 -9.48
C ILE A 145 21.93 -5.82 -9.95
N THR A 146 21.39 -6.74 -10.74
CA THR A 146 22.10 -7.84 -11.39
C THR A 146 21.79 -7.83 -12.89
N PRO A 147 22.47 -8.64 -13.70
CA PRO A 147 22.12 -8.79 -15.12
C PRO A 147 20.71 -9.31 -15.39
N TYR A 148 20.03 -9.84 -14.37
CA TYR A 148 18.68 -10.41 -14.43
C TYR A 148 17.61 -9.43 -13.93
N THR A 149 17.99 -8.34 -13.31
CA THR A 149 17.07 -7.32 -12.83
C THR A 149 16.35 -6.66 -13.99
N LYS A 150 15.02 -6.68 -13.97
CA LYS A 150 14.17 -6.12 -15.01
C LYS A 150 13.29 -4.98 -14.52
N VAL A 151 12.82 -5.09 -13.27
CA VAL A 151 11.85 -4.14 -12.68
C VAL A 151 12.31 -3.73 -11.29
N ILE A 152 12.11 -2.45 -10.97
CA ILE A 152 12.10 -1.92 -9.61
C ILE A 152 10.63 -1.70 -9.23
N MET A 153 10.22 -2.21 -8.06
CA MET A 153 8.84 -2.08 -7.55
C MET A 153 8.85 -1.27 -6.24
N PRO A 154 8.91 0.07 -6.29
CA PRO A 154 8.67 0.89 -5.12
C PRO A 154 7.26 0.71 -4.60
N VAL A 155 7.11 0.73 -3.27
CA VAL A 155 5.83 0.68 -2.57
C VAL A 155 5.63 1.98 -1.80
N HIS A 156 4.47 2.60 -1.98
CA HIS A 156 4.09 3.82 -1.24
C HIS A 156 3.50 3.44 0.12
N MET A 157 4.40 2.95 0.98
CA MET A 157 4.04 2.25 2.19
C MET A 157 3.40 3.16 3.23
N ARG A 158 2.29 2.71 3.83
CA ARG A 158 1.52 3.48 4.83
C ARG A 158 1.17 4.89 4.34
N GLY A 159 0.79 5.01 3.05
CA GLY A 159 0.36 6.27 2.44
C GLY A 159 1.48 7.25 2.09
N GLY A 160 2.71 6.99 2.52
CA GLY A 160 3.84 7.89 2.25
C GLY A 160 4.46 7.67 0.88
N PRO A 161 4.68 8.72 0.09
CA PRO A 161 5.28 8.60 -1.23
C PRO A 161 6.74 8.14 -1.15
N ALA A 162 7.12 7.16 -1.97
CA ALA A 162 8.52 6.84 -2.24
C ALA A 162 9.19 8.00 -3.01
N ARG A 163 10.52 8.09 -2.92
CA ARG A 163 11.31 9.14 -3.61
C ARG A 163 11.45 8.82 -5.10
N MET A 164 10.35 9.03 -5.84
CA MET A 164 10.19 8.58 -7.22
C MET A 164 11.19 9.17 -8.20
N ASP A 165 11.58 10.43 -8.03
CA ASP A 165 12.60 11.06 -8.90
C ASP A 165 13.95 10.33 -8.81
N ALA A 166 14.43 10.02 -7.61
CA ALA A 166 15.68 9.29 -7.41
C ALA A 166 15.58 7.83 -7.89
N ILE A 167 14.45 7.15 -7.62
CA ILE A 167 14.21 5.78 -8.10
C ILE A 167 14.21 5.72 -9.63
N LEU A 168 13.57 6.69 -10.30
CA LEU A 168 13.55 6.77 -11.75
C LEU A 168 14.91 7.15 -12.35
N GLU A 169 15.76 7.87 -11.62
CA GLU A 169 17.12 8.13 -12.02
C GLU A 169 17.93 6.82 -12.09
N VAL A 170 17.84 6.00 -11.03
CA VAL A 170 18.47 4.67 -11.01
C VAL A 170 17.91 3.78 -12.12
N ALA A 171 16.58 3.73 -12.27
CA ALA A 171 15.94 2.93 -13.30
C ALA A 171 16.42 3.30 -14.72
N ARG A 172 16.50 4.58 -15.04
CA ARG A 172 17.00 5.09 -16.33
C ARG A 172 18.48 4.75 -16.55
N LYS A 173 19.32 4.91 -15.52
CA LYS A 173 20.74 4.59 -15.58
C LYS A 173 21.01 3.14 -15.96
N HIS A 174 20.16 2.23 -15.46
CA HIS A 174 20.30 0.79 -15.66
C HIS A 174 19.30 0.20 -16.66
N ASN A 175 18.55 1.04 -17.38
CA ASN A 175 17.51 0.62 -18.35
C ASN A 175 16.48 -0.35 -17.75
N LEU A 176 16.05 -0.08 -16.51
CA LEU A 176 15.07 -0.88 -15.78
C LEU A 176 13.68 -0.26 -15.89
N LYS A 177 12.66 -1.10 -15.79
CA LYS A 177 11.26 -0.70 -15.71
C LYS A 177 10.85 -0.44 -14.25
N VAL A 178 9.79 0.35 -14.06
CA VAL A 178 9.27 0.68 -12.72
C VAL A 178 7.78 0.39 -12.63
N ILE A 179 7.38 -0.41 -11.64
CA ILE A 179 5.98 -0.61 -11.22
C ILE A 179 5.80 0.05 -9.87
N GLU A 180 4.87 0.99 -9.75
CA GLU A 180 4.50 1.55 -8.46
C GLU A 180 3.42 0.68 -7.80
N ASP A 181 3.73 0.08 -6.63
CA ASP A 181 2.72 -0.52 -5.77
C ASP A 181 2.10 0.59 -4.91
N THR A 182 0.90 1.00 -5.31
CA THR A 182 0.15 2.12 -4.70
C THR A 182 -0.99 1.61 -3.81
N ALA A 183 -1.00 0.30 -3.48
CA ALA A 183 -2.09 -0.36 -2.75
C ALA A 183 -2.39 0.22 -1.36
N GLN A 184 -1.56 1.10 -0.81
CA GLN A 184 -1.78 1.77 0.48
C GLN A 184 -1.77 3.32 0.34
N ALA A 185 -1.83 3.85 -0.89
CA ALA A 185 -1.68 5.27 -1.15
C ALA A 185 -2.60 5.77 -2.28
N ASP A 186 -3.82 5.21 -2.38
CA ASP A 186 -4.79 5.63 -3.38
C ASP A 186 -5.00 7.14 -3.34
N GLY A 187 -4.85 7.80 -4.49
CA GLY A 187 -5.03 9.24 -4.65
C GLY A 187 -3.94 10.13 -4.04
N ALA A 188 -2.92 9.56 -3.40
CA ALA A 188 -1.75 10.31 -2.93
C ALA A 188 -0.91 10.84 -4.11
N SER A 189 0.08 11.70 -3.81
CA SER A 189 0.91 12.32 -4.84
C SER A 189 2.38 12.44 -4.39
N TYR A 190 3.26 12.67 -5.35
CA TYR A 190 4.64 13.07 -5.13
C TYR A 190 4.92 14.28 -6.02
N LYS A 191 5.38 15.39 -5.43
CA LYS A 191 5.65 16.67 -6.13
C LYS A 191 4.48 17.10 -7.05
N GLY A 192 3.24 16.97 -6.52
CA GLY A 192 2.02 17.35 -7.21
C GLY A 192 1.52 16.39 -8.30
N ARG A 193 2.23 15.28 -8.58
CA ARG A 193 1.82 14.25 -9.54
C ARG A 193 1.32 13.02 -8.79
N ARG A 194 0.17 12.46 -9.18
CA ARG A 194 -0.44 11.28 -8.55
C ARG A 194 0.54 10.10 -8.52
N LEU A 195 0.59 9.38 -7.39
CA LEU A 195 1.34 8.13 -7.28
C LEU A 195 0.73 7.04 -8.15
N GLY A 196 1.57 6.15 -8.68
CA GLY A 196 1.17 5.15 -9.68
C GLY A 196 1.33 5.63 -11.12
N THR A 197 1.59 6.95 -11.33
CA THR A 197 1.77 7.52 -12.67
C THR A 197 3.22 7.81 -13.03
N TRP A 198 4.16 7.68 -12.10
CA TRP A 198 5.56 7.99 -12.28
C TRP A 198 6.33 6.91 -13.04
N GLY A 199 6.01 5.64 -12.77
CA GLY A 199 6.59 4.47 -13.40
C GLY A 199 5.97 4.12 -14.75
N ASP A 200 6.33 2.93 -15.26
CA ASP A 200 5.77 2.35 -16.49
C ASP A 200 4.35 1.80 -16.25
N ALA A 201 4.06 1.34 -15.03
CA ALA A 201 2.74 0.92 -14.58
C ALA A 201 2.53 1.24 -13.09
N GLY A 202 1.28 1.45 -12.70
CA GLY A 202 0.84 1.58 -11.31
C GLY A 202 -0.21 0.53 -10.97
N ALA A 203 -0.07 -0.09 -9.80
CA ALA A 203 -0.99 -1.10 -9.28
C ALA A 203 -1.66 -0.60 -7.99
N PHE A 204 -2.98 -0.78 -7.90
CA PHE A 204 -3.82 -0.31 -6.80
C PHE A 204 -4.64 -1.45 -6.22
N SER A 205 -5.02 -1.32 -4.95
CA SER A 205 -5.88 -2.28 -4.27
C SER A 205 -7.17 -1.60 -3.81
N LEU A 206 -8.30 -2.24 -4.06
CA LEU A 206 -9.62 -1.83 -3.58
C LEU A 206 -10.16 -2.83 -2.54
N GLN A 207 -9.25 -3.52 -1.84
CA GLN A 207 -9.60 -4.42 -0.75
C GLN A 207 -10.21 -3.62 0.42
N PHE A 208 -10.97 -4.27 1.30
CA PHE A 208 -11.80 -3.65 2.34
C PHE A 208 -11.07 -2.60 3.20
N ASN A 209 -9.79 -2.82 3.53
CA ASN A 209 -9.02 -1.93 4.40
C ASN A 209 -8.44 -0.69 3.68
N LYS A 210 -8.72 -0.50 2.38
CA LYS A 210 -8.10 0.58 1.59
C LYS A 210 -8.84 1.91 1.72
N ILE A 211 -8.21 2.97 1.25
CA ILE A 211 -8.74 4.35 1.30
C ILE A 211 -10.10 4.43 0.60
N ILE A 212 -10.23 3.73 -0.53
CA ILE A 212 -11.49 3.44 -1.20
C ILE A 212 -11.58 1.93 -1.45
N THR A 213 -12.78 1.38 -1.43
CA THR A 213 -12.96 -0.08 -1.49
C THR A 213 -14.14 -0.52 -2.33
N SER A 214 -14.05 -1.74 -2.87
CA SER A 214 -15.18 -2.53 -3.37
C SER A 214 -15.32 -3.87 -2.63
N GLY A 215 -14.72 -3.99 -1.42
CA GLY A 215 -14.58 -5.24 -0.68
C GLY A 215 -13.36 -6.01 -1.15
N GLU A 216 -13.31 -6.38 -2.40
CA GLU A 216 -12.15 -6.86 -3.14
C GLU A 216 -12.07 -6.16 -4.51
N GLY A 217 -10.89 -5.94 -5.02
CA GLY A 217 -10.66 -5.29 -6.31
C GLY A 217 -9.24 -4.73 -6.43
N GLY A 218 -8.91 -4.31 -7.64
CA GLY A 218 -7.66 -3.61 -7.95
C GLY A 218 -7.73 -2.89 -9.28
N MET A 219 -6.78 -1.98 -9.49
CA MET A 219 -6.63 -1.24 -10.74
C MET A 219 -5.19 -1.31 -11.23
N VAL A 220 -5.01 -1.44 -12.53
CA VAL A 220 -3.73 -1.21 -13.22
C VAL A 220 -3.86 0.06 -14.02
N ILE A 221 -2.87 0.95 -13.94
CA ILE A 221 -2.80 2.14 -14.82
C ILE A 221 -1.49 2.16 -15.59
N THR A 222 -1.53 2.70 -16.79
CA THR A 222 -0.33 2.91 -17.62
C THR A 222 -0.60 3.93 -18.73
N ASN A 223 0.47 4.50 -19.28
CA ASN A 223 0.44 5.32 -20.49
C ASN A 223 0.99 4.57 -21.71
N ASP A 224 1.52 3.37 -21.53
CA ASP A 224 2.15 2.55 -22.55
C ASP A 224 1.11 1.64 -23.22
N ASP A 225 0.98 1.73 -24.55
CA ASP A 225 0.03 0.98 -25.35
C ASP A 225 0.31 -0.54 -25.32
N GLU A 226 1.58 -0.93 -25.34
CA GLU A 226 1.94 -2.35 -25.34
C GLU A 226 1.75 -2.96 -23.97
N VAL A 227 2.08 -2.24 -22.89
CA VAL A 227 1.76 -2.67 -21.51
C VAL A 227 0.27 -2.89 -21.35
N TYR A 228 -0.56 -1.92 -21.78
CA TYR A 228 -2.01 -2.03 -21.68
C TYR A 228 -2.56 -3.21 -22.48
N LYS A 229 -2.10 -3.39 -23.73
CA LYS A 229 -2.47 -4.51 -24.59
C LYS A 229 -2.17 -5.85 -23.94
N ARG A 230 -0.98 -6.01 -23.32
CA ARG A 230 -0.62 -7.24 -22.62
C ARG A 230 -1.45 -7.45 -21.34
N VAL A 231 -1.78 -6.40 -20.59
CA VAL A 231 -2.69 -6.45 -19.45
C VAL A 231 -4.10 -6.88 -19.89
N GLN A 232 -4.63 -6.34 -21.00
CA GLN A 232 -5.92 -6.75 -21.56
C GLN A 232 -5.95 -8.24 -21.90
N MET A 233 -4.89 -8.76 -22.51
CA MET A 233 -4.78 -10.19 -22.82
C MET A 233 -4.72 -11.05 -21.57
N TYR A 234 -3.95 -10.64 -20.57
CA TYR A 234 -3.70 -11.49 -19.43
C TYR A 234 -4.86 -11.52 -18.43
N GLN A 235 -5.52 -10.39 -18.15
CA GLN A 235 -6.63 -10.32 -17.19
C GLN A 235 -7.90 -11.07 -17.63
N ASP A 236 -8.04 -11.38 -18.92
CA ASP A 236 -9.18 -12.14 -19.49
C ASP A 236 -8.67 -13.26 -20.41
N VAL A 237 -9.07 -14.51 -20.13
CA VAL A 237 -8.66 -15.70 -20.92
C VAL A 237 -8.91 -15.57 -22.43
N VAL A 238 -9.82 -14.70 -22.83
CA VAL A 238 -10.12 -14.38 -24.24
C VAL A 238 -9.87 -12.90 -24.58
N GLY A 239 -9.10 -12.22 -23.75
CA GLY A 239 -8.85 -10.78 -23.86
C GLY A 239 -8.25 -10.37 -25.20
N GLY A 240 -7.33 -11.16 -25.74
CA GLY A 240 -6.78 -10.90 -27.08
C GLY A 240 -7.84 -10.91 -28.18
N MET A 241 -8.75 -11.89 -28.16
CA MET A 241 -9.83 -11.98 -29.14
C MET A 241 -10.86 -10.83 -28.97
N ARG A 242 -11.24 -10.49 -27.72
CA ARG A 242 -12.17 -9.39 -27.42
C ARG A 242 -11.67 -8.03 -27.87
N ASN A 243 -10.37 -7.82 -27.79
CA ASN A 243 -9.73 -6.57 -28.18
C ASN A 243 -9.18 -6.61 -29.60
N HIS A 244 -9.60 -7.60 -30.42
CA HIS A 244 -9.22 -7.73 -31.83
C HIS A 244 -7.72 -7.76 -32.10
N ILE A 245 -6.95 -8.33 -31.15
CA ILE A 245 -5.51 -8.50 -31.29
C ILE A 245 -5.23 -9.59 -32.32
N PRO A 246 -4.28 -9.41 -33.24
CA PRO A 246 -3.94 -10.44 -34.22
C PRO A 246 -3.59 -11.78 -33.56
N ALA A 247 -4.11 -12.88 -34.11
CA ALA A 247 -3.98 -14.21 -33.49
C ALA A 247 -2.51 -14.60 -33.19
N ALA A 248 -1.57 -14.16 -34.02
CA ALA A 248 -0.14 -14.40 -33.83
C ALA A 248 0.48 -13.68 -32.62
N GLU A 249 -0.22 -12.67 -32.06
CA GLU A 249 0.24 -11.85 -30.95
C GLU A 249 -0.47 -12.18 -29.65
N ILE A 250 -1.52 -13.04 -29.68
CA ILE A 250 -2.32 -13.36 -28.50
C ILE A 250 -1.48 -14.19 -27.51
N LEU A 251 -1.42 -13.67 -26.28
CA LEU A 251 -0.84 -14.38 -25.15
C LEU A 251 -1.91 -15.09 -24.32
N PRO A 252 -1.57 -16.21 -23.64
CA PRO A 252 -2.50 -16.86 -22.73
C PRO A 252 -2.84 -15.95 -21.56
N GLY A 253 -4.11 -15.93 -21.16
CA GLY A 253 -4.59 -15.13 -20.04
C GLY A 253 -5.23 -15.99 -18.95
N VAL A 254 -5.61 -15.30 -17.87
CA VAL A 254 -6.33 -15.86 -16.72
C VAL A 254 -7.64 -15.11 -16.52
N ASN A 255 -8.43 -15.44 -15.51
CA ASN A 255 -9.64 -14.70 -15.20
C ASN A 255 -9.43 -13.80 -13.97
N TYR A 256 -9.02 -12.56 -14.21
CA TYR A 256 -8.95 -11.48 -13.23
C TYR A 256 -9.93 -10.34 -13.52
N ARG A 257 -10.97 -10.62 -14.28
CA ARG A 257 -12.02 -9.62 -14.62
C ARG A 257 -12.78 -9.18 -13.39
N MET A 258 -12.85 -7.87 -13.15
CA MET A 258 -13.71 -7.32 -12.09
C MET A 258 -15.19 -7.53 -12.43
N PRO A 259 -16.03 -8.04 -11.50
CA PRO A 259 -17.48 -8.09 -11.65
C PRO A 259 -18.12 -6.70 -11.64
N GLU A 260 -19.24 -6.54 -12.34
CA GLU A 260 -19.99 -5.27 -12.43
C GLU A 260 -20.44 -4.73 -11.05
N LEU A 261 -20.83 -5.61 -10.13
CA LEU A 261 -21.20 -5.21 -8.76
C LEU A 261 -20.07 -4.50 -8.03
N LEU A 262 -18.85 -5.04 -8.13
CA LEU A 262 -17.67 -4.44 -7.50
C LEU A 262 -17.25 -3.15 -8.23
N GLY A 263 -17.37 -3.14 -9.56
CA GLY A 263 -17.13 -1.93 -10.37
C GLY A 263 -18.07 -0.78 -9.99
N ALA A 264 -19.34 -1.09 -9.72
CA ALA A 264 -20.34 -0.11 -9.29
C ALA A 264 -19.99 0.50 -7.92
N VAL A 265 -19.60 -0.33 -6.95
CA VAL A 265 -19.16 0.14 -5.61
C VAL A 265 -17.89 1.01 -5.75
N ALA A 266 -16.87 0.51 -6.45
CA ALA A 266 -15.61 1.23 -6.62
C ALA A 266 -15.79 2.59 -7.33
N LEU A 267 -16.70 2.67 -8.32
CA LEU A 267 -17.02 3.92 -9.01
C LEU A 267 -17.67 4.96 -8.08
N ALA A 268 -18.54 4.53 -7.17
CA ALA A 268 -19.12 5.41 -6.16
C ALA A 268 -18.06 5.87 -5.15
N GLN A 269 -17.22 4.95 -4.69
CA GLN A 269 -16.11 5.22 -3.75
C GLN A 269 -15.06 6.18 -4.33
N LEU A 270 -14.74 6.07 -5.61
CA LEU A 270 -13.76 6.95 -6.27
C LEU A 270 -14.13 8.43 -6.12
N LYS A 271 -15.42 8.76 -6.13
CA LYS A 271 -15.91 10.14 -5.95
C LYS A 271 -15.66 10.72 -4.55
N LYS A 272 -15.44 9.85 -3.55
CA LYS A 272 -15.20 10.22 -2.15
C LYS A 272 -13.71 10.40 -1.82
N LEU A 273 -12.82 9.93 -2.69
CA LEU A 273 -11.38 9.78 -2.42
C LEU A 273 -10.70 11.08 -1.99
N ASP A 274 -10.86 12.18 -2.72
CA ASP A 274 -10.22 13.46 -2.38
C ASP A 274 -10.73 14.01 -1.03
N GLY A 275 -12.01 13.83 -0.71
CA GLY A 275 -12.59 14.21 0.59
C GLY A 275 -12.05 13.40 1.76
N LEU A 276 -11.85 12.09 1.55
CA LEU A 276 -11.23 11.19 2.55
C LEU A 276 -9.78 11.61 2.82
N LEU A 277 -8.99 11.84 1.78
CA LEU A 277 -7.60 12.29 1.89
C LEU A 277 -7.50 13.63 2.62
N ALA A 278 -8.34 14.60 2.27
CA ALA A 278 -8.34 15.91 2.93
C ALA A 278 -8.64 15.79 4.44
N THR A 279 -9.59 14.94 4.81
CA THR A 279 -9.96 14.71 6.20
C THR A 279 -8.81 14.03 6.98
N MET A 280 -8.23 12.97 6.44
CA MET A 280 -7.12 12.26 7.09
C MET A 280 -5.87 13.14 7.24
N ARG A 281 -5.53 13.95 6.21
CA ARG A 281 -4.42 14.92 6.29
C ARG A 281 -4.61 15.94 7.39
N ARG A 282 -5.82 16.48 7.55
CA ARG A 282 -6.17 17.41 8.64
C ARG A 282 -6.03 16.71 10.00
N ASN A 283 -6.63 15.53 10.17
CA ASN A 283 -6.59 14.79 11.43
C ASN A 283 -5.14 14.45 11.85
N LYS A 284 -4.35 13.93 10.90
CA LYS A 284 -2.91 13.66 11.12
C LYS A 284 -2.13 14.91 11.48
N GLY A 285 -2.39 16.02 10.80
CA GLY A 285 -1.75 17.31 11.07
C GLY A 285 -2.00 17.79 12.50
N MET A 286 -3.25 17.75 12.96
CA MET A 286 -3.64 18.16 14.31
C MET A 286 -2.94 17.31 15.39
N ILE A 287 -2.97 15.99 15.25
CA ILE A 287 -2.30 15.08 16.20
C ILE A 287 -0.80 15.32 16.21
N LYS A 288 -0.17 15.37 15.02
CA LYS A 288 1.28 15.59 14.91
C LYS A 288 1.71 16.90 15.56
N GLU A 289 0.99 17.99 15.32
CA GLU A 289 1.30 19.30 15.87
C GLU A 289 1.21 19.31 17.40
N SER A 290 0.20 18.65 17.97
CA SER A 290 0.00 18.60 19.44
C SER A 290 1.14 17.88 20.18
N ILE A 291 1.79 16.90 19.57
CA ILE A 291 2.85 16.09 20.22
C ILE A 291 4.27 16.52 19.82
N LEU A 292 4.43 17.47 18.88
CA LEU A 292 5.73 17.80 18.29
C LEU A 292 6.79 18.16 19.31
N SER A 293 6.44 19.01 20.30
CA SER A 293 7.39 19.50 21.29
C SER A 293 7.81 18.42 22.30
N VAL A 294 6.86 17.60 22.76
CA VAL A 294 7.16 16.52 23.71
C VAL A 294 7.96 15.41 23.03
N ALA A 295 7.63 15.06 21.81
CA ALA A 295 8.37 14.07 21.02
C ALA A 295 9.83 14.47 20.86
N ALA A 296 10.10 15.71 20.41
CA ALA A 296 11.46 16.21 20.25
C ALA A 296 12.25 16.23 21.57
N ARG A 297 11.62 16.65 22.69
CA ARG A 297 12.27 16.68 24.02
C ARG A 297 12.68 15.28 24.50
N LYS A 298 11.90 14.26 24.15
CA LYS A 298 12.10 12.86 24.56
C LYS A 298 12.87 12.02 23.53
N GLY A 299 13.41 12.64 22.48
CA GLY A 299 14.21 11.99 21.46
C GLY A 299 13.42 11.17 20.44
N PHE A 300 12.08 11.28 20.43
CA PHE A 300 11.28 10.73 19.35
C PHE A 300 11.38 11.61 18.10
N THR A 301 11.41 10.98 16.94
CA THR A 301 11.31 11.65 15.66
C THR A 301 10.09 11.15 14.89
N PHE A 302 9.79 11.77 13.76
CA PHE A 302 8.75 11.29 12.87
C PHE A 302 9.37 10.65 11.65
N ARG A 303 8.68 9.66 11.08
CA ARG A 303 8.99 9.14 9.75
C ARG A 303 9.28 10.31 8.80
N THR A 304 10.37 10.22 8.06
CA THR A 304 10.69 11.18 7.00
C THR A 304 9.65 11.11 5.88
N MET A 305 9.08 12.24 5.53
CA MET A 305 8.12 12.32 4.42
C MET A 305 8.81 12.90 3.19
N ASN A 306 8.94 12.11 2.12
CA ASN A 306 9.55 12.56 0.85
C ASN A 306 8.75 13.69 0.18
N ASP A 307 7.44 13.71 0.41
CA ASP A 307 6.53 14.82 0.06
C ASP A 307 5.38 14.89 1.07
N PRO A 308 5.46 15.75 2.09
CA PRO A 308 4.40 15.89 3.09
C PRO A 308 3.04 16.28 2.52
N ALA A 309 3.02 17.08 1.44
CA ALA A 309 1.77 17.52 0.80
C ALA A 309 1.08 16.39 0.03
N GLY A 310 1.87 15.42 -0.40
CA GLY A 310 1.39 14.27 -1.17
C GLY A 310 0.96 13.07 -0.35
N ASP A 311 1.16 13.06 0.97
CA ASP A 311 0.83 11.96 1.87
C ASP A 311 -0.67 11.61 1.82
N ALA A 312 -0.99 10.30 1.79
CA ALA A 312 -2.37 9.83 1.95
C ALA A 312 -2.87 9.98 3.41
N ALA A 313 -1.94 10.13 4.34
CA ALA A 313 -2.18 10.38 5.76
C ALA A 313 -2.97 9.28 6.50
N ILE A 314 -2.87 8.04 6.05
CA ILE A 314 -3.52 6.89 6.71
C ILE A 314 -2.86 6.51 8.03
N ALA A 315 -1.64 6.97 8.30
CA ALA A 315 -0.91 6.69 9.52
C ALA A 315 0.01 7.85 9.92
N LEU A 316 0.14 8.07 11.23
CA LEU A 316 1.22 8.83 11.83
C LEU A 316 2.26 7.84 12.37
N ILE A 317 3.51 7.96 11.92
CA ILE A 317 4.57 7.05 12.38
C ILE A 317 5.62 7.85 13.15
N LEU A 318 5.81 7.46 14.43
CA LEU A 318 6.86 7.92 15.31
C LEU A 318 8.03 6.94 15.25
N ILE A 319 9.24 7.47 15.37
CA ILE A 319 10.46 6.67 15.51
C ILE A 319 11.00 6.92 16.92
N ALA A 320 10.98 5.89 17.75
CA ALA A 320 11.53 5.93 19.10
C ALA A 320 13.08 5.95 19.09
N PRO A 321 13.72 6.41 20.17
CA PRO A 321 15.18 6.38 20.30
C PRO A 321 15.76 4.97 20.16
N ASP A 322 15.07 3.97 20.68
CA ASP A 322 15.43 2.55 20.63
C ASP A 322 14.17 1.65 20.63
N ALA A 323 14.36 0.36 20.32
CA ALA A 323 13.27 -0.62 20.23
C ALA A 323 12.59 -0.85 21.60
N ALA A 324 13.33 -0.86 22.70
CA ALA A 324 12.74 -1.04 24.04
C ALA A 324 11.81 0.11 24.41
N THR A 325 12.18 1.33 24.04
CA THR A 325 11.33 2.52 24.20
C THR A 325 10.07 2.42 23.33
N ALA A 326 10.17 1.92 22.08
CA ALA A 326 9.01 1.69 21.23
C ALA A 326 8.02 0.70 21.87
N HIS A 327 8.51 -0.43 22.43
CA HIS A 327 7.66 -1.41 23.10
C HIS A 327 6.94 -0.83 24.33
N ARG A 328 7.69 -0.14 25.22
CA ARG A 328 7.07 0.53 26.39
C ARG A 328 6.00 1.55 25.97
N PHE A 329 6.25 2.26 24.88
CA PHE A 329 5.25 3.19 24.31
C PHE A 329 3.97 2.46 23.89
N GLY A 330 4.07 1.35 23.16
CA GLY A 330 2.93 0.54 22.74
C GLY A 330 2.09 0.08 23.92
N GLU A 331 2.72 -0.54 24.93
CA GLU A 331 2.07 -1.00 26.15
C GLU A 331 1.39 0.14 26.91
N ALA A 332 2.06 1.29 27.03
CA ALA A 332 1.51 2.44 27.72
C ALA A 332 0.31 3.05 26.99
N LEU A 333 0.38 3.16 25.65
CA LEU A 333 -0.74 3.70 24.85
C LEU A 333 -1.96 2.77 24.85
N GLU A 334 -1.75 1.45 24.80
CA GLU A 334 -2.82 0.47 24.94
C GLU A 334 -3.53 0.61 26.30
N ALA A 335 -2.78 0.78 27.37
CA ALA A 335 -3.34 1.04 28.71
C ALA A 335 -4.14 2.34 28.77
N GLU A 336 -3.74 3.39 28.03
CA GLU A 336 -4.48 4.65 27.89
C GLU A 336 -5.73 4.52 27.01
N GLY A 337 -6.00 3.36 26.40
CA GLY A 337 -7.14 3.08 25.54
C GLY A 337 -6.90 3.37 24.06
N GLY A 338 -5.67 3.66 23.67
CA GLY A 338 -5.27 3.81 22.27
C GLY A 338 -4.83 2.49 21.64
N ASP A 339 -4.49 2.55 20.36
CA ASP A 339 -3.92 1.46 19.59
C ASP A 339 -2.66 1.96 18.86
N ALA A 340 -1.56 1.26 19.07
CA ALA A 340 -0.32 1.51 18.37
C ALA A 340 0.45 0.20 18.21
N TRP A 341 0.96 -0.04 17.04
CA TRP A 341 1.78 -1.23 16.86
C TRP A 341 3.20 -0.89 16.40
N ILE A 342 4.15 -1.66 16.88
CA ILE A 342 5.54 -1.59 16.43
C ILE A 342 5.62 -2.32 15.09
N LEU A 343 6.24 -1.67 14.09
CA LEU A 343 6.23 -2.21 12.72
C LEU A 343 7.07 -3.48 12.55
N TYR A 344 7.98 -3.77 13.45
CA TYR A 344 8.72 -5.02 13.48
C TYR A 344 9.03 -5.46 14.91
N SER A 345 8.71 -6.73 15.19
CA SER A 345 9.18 -7.49 16.34
C SER A 345 9.51 -8.90 15.84
N PRO A 346 10.61 -9.52 16.29
CA PRO A 346 10.91 -10.90 15.94
C PRO A 346 9.85 -11.91 16.40
N GLU A 347 9.11 -11.58 17.48
CA GLU A 347 8.10 -12.46 18.11
C GLU A 347 6.71 -12.33 17.47
N ALA A 348 6.40 -11.16 16.89
CA ALA A 348 5.09 -10.87 16.31
C ALA A 348 5.15 -10.95 14.78
N VAL A 349 4.55 -11.99 14.19
CA VAL A 349 4.57 -12.18 12.73
C VAL A 349 3.72 -11.11 12.03
N ASP A 350 4.37 -10.26 11.25
CA ASP A 350 3.73 -9.32 10.34
C ASP A 350 4.27 -9.50 8.91
N TYR A 351 3.40 -9.87 7.99
CA TYR A 351 3.77 -10.05 6.58
C TYR A 351 4.03 -8.75 5.80
N HIS A 352 4.06 -7.61 6.48
CA HIS A 352 4.62 -6.38 5.91
C HIS A 352 6.16 -6.34 5.99
N VAL A 353 6.79 -7.20 6.76
CA VAL A 353 8.26 -7.23 6.91
C VAL A 353 8.83 -8.50 6.29
N TYR A 354 9.84 -8.34 5.42
CA TYR A 354 10.42 -9.43 4.65
C TYR A 354 10.91 -10.60 5.50
N ALA A 355 11.45 -10.33 6.70
CA ALA A 355 11.96 -11.37 7.59
C ALA A 355 10.89 -12.39 8.02
N HIS A 356 9.62 -12.00 7.95
CA HIS A 356 8.47 -12.86 8.23
C HIS A 356 7.87 -13.56 6.99
N TRP A 357 8.36 -13.28 5.78
CA TRP A 357 7.85 -13.91 4.56
C TRP A 357 8.32 -15.37 4.43
N THR A 358 7.92 -16.22 5.36
CA THR A 358 8.39 -17.62 5.44
C THR A 358 8.29 -18.40 4.13
N PRO A 359 7.27 -18.22 3.25
CA PRO A 359 7.25 -18.89 1.95
C PRO A 359 8.34 -18.42 0.99
N ILE A 360 8.62 -17.10 0.97
CA ILE A 360 9.64 -16.49 0.11
C ILE A 360 11.04 -16.82 0.65
N MET A 361 11.24 -16.59 1.96
CA MET A 361 12.51 -16.88 2.64
C MET A 361 12.92 -18.35 2.50
N GLY A 362 11.94 -19.26 2.60
CA GLY A 362 12.16 -20.70 2.43
C GLY A 362 12.11 -21.18 0.97
N GLN A 363 11.98 -20.27 -0.01
CA GLN A 363 11.88 -20.59 -1.45
C GLN A 363 10.85 -21.70 -1.74
N ARG A 364 9.70 -21.63 -1.02
CA ARG A 364 8.65 -22.66 -1.13
C ARG A 364 7.86 -22.46 -2.42
N ALA A 365 7.53 -23.57 -3.07
CA ALA A 365 6.77 -23.58 -4.31
C ALA A 365 5.61 -24.58 -4.23
N TRP A 366 4.61 -24.41 -5.09
CA TRP A 366 3.46 -25.33 -5.21
C TRP A 366 3.83 -26.67 -5.85
N SER A 367 4.98 -26.75 -6.50
CA SER A 367 5.49 -27.96 -7.17
C SER A 367 6.73 -28.46 -6.46
N GLU A 368 6.83 -29.77 -6.28
CA GLU A 368 8.05 -30.45 -5.80
C GLU A 368 9.26 -30.18 -6.70
N LYS A 369 9.01 -29.80 -7.96
CA LYS A 369 10.07 -29.41 -8.91
C LYS A 369 10.67 -28.03 -8.61
N GLY A 370 10.14 -27.31 -7.61
CA GLY A 370 10.59 -26.02 -7.16
C GLY A 370 9.87 -24.84 -7.82
N GLY A 371 10.19 -23.62 -7.37
CA GLY A 371 9.68 -22.36 -7.86
C GLY A 371 10.69 -21.67 -8.80
N PRO A 372 10.53 -20.35 -9.00
CA PRO A 372 11.39 -19.58 -9.91
C PRO A 372 12.88 -19.66 -9.56
N TRP A 373 13.21 -19.82 -8.28
CA TRP A 373 14.59 -19.86 -7.78
C TRP A 373 15.38 -21.06 -8.32
N ARG A 374 14.74 -22.22 -8.53
CA ARG A 374 15.43 -23.45 -8.89
C ARG A 374 16.10 -23.39 -10.27
N ASN A 375 15.43 -22.72 -11.21
CA ASN A 375 15.90 -22.61 -12.60
C ASN A 375 16.48 -21.23 -12.89
N HIS A 376 16.64 -20.40 -11.85
CA HIS A 376 17.23 -19.07 -12.01
C HIS A 376 18.73 -19.23 -12.29
N PRO A 377 19.30 -18.47 -13.24
CA PRO A 377 20.73 -18.58 -13.59
C PRO A 377 21.69 -18.21 -12.44
N ARG A 378 21.21 -17.40 -11.50
CA ARG A 378 21.93 -17.03 -10.28
C ARG A 378 21.32 -17.74 -9.07
N GLN A 379 22.17 -18.25 -8.18
CA GLN A 379 21.70 -18.70 -6.88
C GLN A 379 21.28 -17.50 -6.03
N VAL A 380 20.01 -17.44 -5.65
CA VAL A 380 19.47 -16.41 -4.75
C VAL A 380 19.36 -17.02 -3.36
N THR A 381 19.84 -16.29 -2.37
CA THR A 381 19.77 -16.70 -0.96
C THR A 381 19.08 -15.61 -0.17
N TYR A 382 18.16 -15.99 0.72
CA TYR A 382 17.50 -15.08 1.65
C TYR A 382 17.94 -15.43 3.07
N THR A 383 18.28 -14.39 3.85
CA THR A 383 18.53 -14.51 5.29
C THR A 383 17.66 -13.51 6.04
N THR A 384 17.32 -13.81 7.28
CA THR A 384 16.44 -12.94 8.09
C THR A 384 17.08 -11.60 8.45
N ASP A 385 18.38 -11.46 8.24
CA ASP A 385 19.20 -10.27 8.55
C ASP A 385 19.75 -9.53 7.31
N MET A 386 19.35 -9.95 6.09
CA MET A 386 19.90 -9.37 4.86
C MET A 386 19.58 -7.87 4.65
N CYS A 387 18.55 -7.35 5.35
CA CYS A 387 18.19 -5.93 5.39
C CYS A 387 18.15 -5.45 6.85
N GLN A 388 19.28 -5.55 7.56
CA GLN A 388 19.38 -5.29 9.00
C GLN A 388 19.05 -3.83 9.36
N ARG A 389 19.42 -2.87 8.51
CA ARG A 389 19.10 -1.45 8.72
C ARG A 389 17.59 -1.21 8.70
N SER A 390 16.88 -1.86 7.80
CA SER A 390 15.41 -1.80 7.75
C SER A 390 14.79 -2.39 9.00
N LEU A 391 15.27 -3.55 9.49
CA LEU A 391 14.75 -4.17 10.71
C LEU A 391 14.99 -3.30 11.94
N ASP A 392 16.18 -2.70 12.09
CA ASP A 392 16.47 -1.76 13.18
C ASP A 392 15.51 -0.56 13.14
N LEU A 393 15.33 0.05 11.98
CA LEU A 393 14.44 1.18 11.82
C LEU A 393 12.96 0.80 12.12
N LEU A 394 12.49 -0.32 11.61
CA LEU A 394 11.12 -0.79 11.82
C LEU A 394 10.86 -1.21 13.27
N SER A 395 11.85 -1.74 14.00
CA SER A 395 11.70 -2.09 15.41
C SER A 395 11.50 -0.88 16.32
N ARG A 396 11.89 0.31 15.86
CA ARG A 396 11.70 1.59 16.54
C ARG A 396 10.50 2.38 16.02
N ALA A 397 9.89 1.93 14.93
CA ALA A 397 8.79 2.62 14.27
C ALA A 397 7.44 2.21 14.87
N ILE A 398 6.73 3.20 15.39
CA ILE A 398 5.42 3.08 16.03
C ILE A 398 4.37 3.64 15.09
N ASN A 399 3.45 2.79 14.64
CA ASN A 399 2.35 3.15 13.75
C ASN A 399 1.10 3.50 14.56
N ILE A 400 0.56 4.68 14.30
CA ILE A 400 -0.72 5.15 14.83
C ILE A 400 -1.65 5.40 13.64
N ASP A 401 -2.74 4.67 13.56
CA ASP A 401 -3.69 4.76 12.47
C ASP A 401 -4.50 6.07 12.53
N ILE A 402 -4.76 6.65 11.36
CA ILE A 402 -5.53 7.90 11.22
C ILE A 402 -6.83 7.63 10.47
N SER A 403 -7.91 7.45 11.22
CA SER A 403 -9.24 7.27 10.65
C SER A 403 -9.83 8.60 10.14
N PRO A 404 -10.59 8.59 9.01
CA PRO A 404 -11.34 9.77 8.58
C PRO A 404 -12.52 10.10 9.51
N ASP A 405 -12.94 9.19 10.39
CA ASP A 405 -14.06 9.32 11.29
C ASP A 405 -13.68 9.75 12.73
N LEU A 406 -12.41 10.11 12.95
CA LEU A 406 -11.98 10.72 14.21
C LEU A 406 -12.79 12.01 14.46
N THR A 407 -13.56 12.03 15.55
CA THR A 407 -14.27 13.22 16.03
C THR A 407 -13.28 14.21 16.67
N SER A 408 -13.71 15.45 16.90
CA SER A 408 -12.86 16.42 17.63
C SER A 408 -12.46 15.89 19.01
N GLN A 409 -13.38 15.21 19.70
CA GLN A 409 -13.10 14.59 20.98
C GLN A 409 -12.09 13.45 20.88
N ASN A 410 -12.21 12.56 19.89
CA ASN A 410 -11.19 11.52 19.66
C ASN A 410 -9.81 12.12 19.37
N LEU A 411 -9.74 13.22 18.62
CA LEU A 411 -8.47 13.90 18.31
C LEU A 411 -7.84 14.49 19.58
N GLU A 412 -8.62 15.11 20.46
CA GLU A 412 -8.16 15.64 21.75
C GLU A 412 -7.68 14.52 22.66
N GLU A 413 -8.50 13.50 22.91
CA GLU A 413 -8.16 12.36 23.76
C GLU A 413 -6.92 11.60 23.27
N LEU A 414 -6.80 11.38 21.96
CA LEU A 414 -5.64 10.73 21.39
C LEU A 414 -4.38 11.61 21.52
N ALA A 415 -4.49 12.91 21.31
CA ALA A 415 -3.41 13.84 21.50
C ALA A 415 -2.92 13.88 22.97
N ASP A 416 -3.85 13.90 23.93
CA ASP A 416 -3.55 13.88 25.35
C ASP A 416 -2.88 12.56 25.78
N ALA A 417 -3.40 11.42 25.30
CA ALA A 417 -2.81 10.10 25.54
C ALA A 417 -1.36 10.04 25.02
N LEU A 418 -1.13 10.49 23.79
CA LEU A 418 0.20 10.50 23.17
C LEU A 418 1.17 11.42 23.93
N ASN A 419 0.75 12.63 24.30
CA ASN A 419 1.56 13.54 25.09
C ASN A 419 1.92 12.93 26.46
N LYS A 420 0.93 12.35 27.17
CA LYS A 420 1.11 11.70 28.48
C LYS A 420 2.08 10.53 28.40
N VAL A 421 1.91 9.65 27.40
CA VAL A 421 2.77 8.48 27.19
C VAL A 421 4.19 8.90 26.82
N ILE A 422 4.37 9.79 25.84
CA ILE A 422 5.71 10.25 25.42
C ILE A 422 6.44 10.93 26.58
N ASP A 423 5.74 11.74 27.39
CA ASP A 423 6.38 12.47 28.49
C ASP A 423 6.76 11.55 29.66
N ALA A 424 6.06 10.43 29.85
CA ALA A 424 6.32 9.47 30.91
C ALA A 424 7.44 8.46 30.61
N ILE A 425 7.69 8.18 29.33
CA ILE A 425 8.72 7.26 28.86
C ILE A 425 10.04 8.00 28.61
#